data_decc59dad2049a797cae686029bb2896
#
_entry.id   decc59dad2049a797cae686029bb2896
#
_cell.length_a   1.000
_cell.length_b   1.000
_cell.length_c   1.000
_cell.angle_alpha   90.00
_cell.angle_beta   90.00
_cell.angle_gamma   90.00
#
_symmetry.space_group_name_H-M   'P 1'
#
loop_
_entity.id
_entity.type
_entity.pdbx_description
1 polymer ?
#
loop_
_entity_poly.entity_id
_entity_poly.type
_entity_poly.pdbx_seq_one_letter_code
_entity_poly.pdbx_strand_id
1 'polypeptide(L)'
;MSAVPTCLKQLDLFLEEPPSPAELGAGQEALRARYDSLAAEWKLPPARVVLTARRATGGVITYGPPHVIRVSSHMSAEDRLQTLLHETAHAICFVRWGIAEGHSPRFWSIARKLGVARKAAPETERLRRVREANARYAYRCPGCTAEWTRRRPFGRARLCASCERAGRPARLILVRRPKPARRRAAWKR
;
A
#
# COMPACT_ATOMS: atom_id res chain seq x y z
N MET A 1 41.60 12.05 29.57
CA MET A 1 41.46 12.19 28.10
C MET A 1 40.84 10.92 27.59
N SER A 2 39.48 10.90 27.47
CA SER A 2 38.74 9.72 27.05
C SER A 2 38.34 9.89 25.57
N ALA A 3 38.83 8.97 24.75
CA ALA A 3 38.52 8.90 23.34
C ALA A 3 37.10 8.35 23.16
N VAL A 4 36.23 9.13 22.50
CA VAL A 4 34.91 8.69 22.07
C VAL A 4 35.08 7.81 20.82
N PRO A 5 34.58 6.58 20.78
CA PRO A 5 34.67 5.78 19.57
C PRO A 5 33.65 6.29 18.54
N THR A 6 34.17 6.84 17.47
CA THR A 6 33.42 7.21 16.26
C THR A 6 32.97 5.92 15.55
N CYS A 7 31.85 5.36 15.94
CA CYS A 7 31.23 4.26 15.20
C CYS A 7 30.09 4.80 14.35
N LEU A 8 30.42 5.58 13.33
CA LEU A 8 29.58 5.78 12.17
C LEU A 8 29.76 4.54 11.28
N LYS A 9 29.13 3.42 11.66
CA LYS A 9 28.87 2.37 10.70
C LYS A 9 27.97 2.97 9.63
N GLN A 10 28.56 3.22 8.47
CA GLN A 10 27.87 3.37 7.21
C GLN A 10 26.81 2.28 7.13
N LEU A 11 25.57 2.65 7.39
CA LEU A 11 24.41 1.94 6.88
C LEU A 11 24.44 2.20 5.37
N ASP A 12 25.19 1.40 4.63
CA ASP A 12 24.93 1.15 3.23
C ASP A 12 23.54 0.53 3.17
N LEU A 13 22.56 1.40 3.22
CA LEU A 13 21.24 1.10 2.70
C LEU A 13 21.51 0.73 1.24
N PHE A 14 21.38 -0.55 0.91
CA PHE A 14 21.14 -1.01 -0.43
C PHE A 14 19.86 -0.28 -0.90
N LEU A 15 20.06 0.92 -1.38
CA LEU A 15 19.11 1.61 -2.20
C LEU A 15 19.13 0.82 -3.50
N GLU A 16 18.26 -0.18 -3.60
CA GLU A 16 17.94 -0.73 -4.91
C GLU A 16 17.70 0.47 -5.81
N GLU A 17 18.52 0.60 -6.83
CA GLU A 17 18.39 1.70 -7.78
C GLU A 17 16.96 1.69 -8.31
N PRO A 18 16.36 2.85 -8.49
CA PRO A 18 15.02 2.88 -9.07
C PRO A 18 15.09 2.21 -10.45
N PRO A 19 14.11 1.34 -10.78
CA PRO A 19 14.12 0.63 -12.05
C PRO A 19 14.25 1.60 -13.20
N SER A 20 15.04 1.24 -14.19
CA SER A 20 15.25 2.03 -15.40
C SER A 20 13.94 2.24 -16.17
N PRO A 21 13.83 3.26 -17.03
CA PRO A 21 12.64 3.46 -17.86
C PRO A 21 12.30 2.24 -18.73
N ALA A 22 13.31 1.50 -19.21
CA ALA A 22 13.11 0.28 -20.00
C ALA A 22 12.51 -0.85 -19.15
N GLU A 23 13.01 -1.09 -17.95
CA GLU A 23 12.47 -2.09 -17.03
C GLU A 23 11.05 -1.73 -16.56
N LEU A 24 10.75 -0.45 -16.38
CA LEU A 24 9.40 0.01 -16.09
C LEU A 24 8.46 -0.25 -17.27
N GLY A 25 8.90 0.00 -18.51
CA GLY A 25 8.14 -0.29 -19.72
C GLY A 25 7.79 -1.77 -19.85
N ALA A 26 8.80 -2.65 -19.84
CA ALA A 26 8.60 -4.09 -19.93
C ALA A 26 7.71 -4.63 -18.79
N GLY A 27 7.92 -4.16 -17.56
CA GLY A 27 7.09 -4.54 -16.43
C GLY A 27 5.65 -4.10 -16.56
N GLN A 28 5.37 -2.93 -17.14
CA GLN A 28 4.02 -2.44 -17.38
C GLN A 28 3.31 -3.25 -18.47
N GLU A 29 4.00 -3.59 -19.55
CA GLU A 29 3.47 -4.41 -20.64
C GLU A 29 3.08 -5.82 -20.15
N ALA A 30 3.93 -6.45 -19.35
CA ALA A 30 3.64 -7.75 -18.76
C ALA A 30 2.39 -7.72 -17.86
N LEU A 31 2.23 -6.68 -17.04
CA LEU A 31 1.05 -6.50 -16.22
C LEU A 31 -0.20 -6.24 -17.06
N ARG A 32 -0.08 -5.47 -18.13
CA ARG A 32 -1.18 -5.22 -19.07
C ARG A 32 -1.62 -6.51 -19.76
N ALA A 33 -0.69 -7.26 -20.33
CA ALA A 33 -0.99 -8.54 -20.98
C ALA A 33 -1.68 -9.52 -20.00
N ARG A 34 -1.23 -9.55 -18.74
CA ARG A 34 -1.89 -10.37 -17.71
C ARG A 34 -3.30 -9.88 -17.40
N TYR A 35 -3.53 -8.58 -17.31
CA TYR A 35 -4.88 -8.04 -17.12
C TYR A 35 -5.78 -8.39 -18.31
N ASP A 36 -5.29 -8.21 -19.56
CA ASP A 36 -6.07 -8.47 -20.77
C ASP A 36 -6.50 -9.96 -20.85
N SER A 37 -5.61 -10.90 -20.47
CA SER A 37 -5.95 -12.31 -20.34
C SER A 37 -7.08 -12.55 -19.32
N LEU A 38 -6.99 -11.94 -18.15
CA LEU A 38 -8.02 -12.04 -17.11
C LEU A 38 -9.32 -11.35 -17.53
N ALA A 39 -9.22 -10.23 -18.24
CA ALA A 39 -10.38 -9.52 -18.73
C ALA A 39 -11.17 -10.34 -19.75
N ALA A 40 -10.49 -11.08 -20.62
CA ALA A 40 -11.12 -12.01 -21.54
C ALA A 40 -11.83 -13.16 -20.79
N GLU A 41 -11.15 -13.78 -19.82
CA GLU A 41 -11.69 -14.87 -19.00
C GLU A 41 -12.93 -14.45 -18.20
N TRP A 42 -12.85 -13.27 -17.56
CA TRP A 42 -13.89 -12.81 -16.63
C TRP A 42 -14.87 -11.83 -17.25
N LYS A 43 -14.79 -11.59 -18.56
CA LYS A 43 -15.63 -10.63 -19.33
C LYS A 43 -15.61 -9.23 -18.70
N LEU A 44 -14.41 -8.73 -18.38
CA LEU A 44 -14.22 -7.39 -17.85
C LEU A 44 -14.09 -6.36 -18.96
N PRO A 45 -14.46 -5.10 -18.70
CA PRO A 45 -14.16 -4.02 -19.61
C PRO A 45 -12.64 -3.77 -19.69
N PRO A 46 -12.18 -3.12 -20.77
CA PRO A 46 -10.78 -2.71 -20.88
C PRO A 46 -10.35 -1.86 -19.68
N ALA A 47 -9.11 -2.05 -19.25
CA ALA A 47 -8.52 -1.21 -18.22
C ALA A 47 -7.16 -0.67 -18.66
N ARG A 48 -6.84 0.52 -18.19
CA ARG A 48 -5.50 1.09 -18.29
C ARG A 48 -4.68 0.65 -17.10
N VAL A 49 -3.72 -0.24 -17.32
CA VAL A 49 -2.75 -0.64 -16.29
C VAL A 49 -1.54 0.29 -16.35
N VAL A 50 -1.15 0.88 -15.22
CA VAL A 50 -0.08 1.88 -15.15
C VAL A 50 0.83 1.60 -13.96
N LEU A 51 2.13 1.55 -14.18
CA LEU A 51 3.12 1.62 -13.11
C LEU A 51 3.29 3.07 -12.65
N THR A 52 3.28 3.28 -11.35
CA THR A 52 3.41 4.62 -10.76
C THR A 52 4.45 4.65 -9.67
N ALA A 53 5.20 5.75 -9.59
CA ALA A 53 6.14 5.99 -8.51
C ALA A 53 5.45 6.31 -7.15
N ARG A 54 4.17 5.98 -7.00
CA ARG A 54 3.44 6.18 -5.73
C ARG A 54 4.01 5.26 -4.66
N ARG A 55 4.48 5.87 -3.59
CA ARG A 55 5.17 5.20 -2.47
C ARG A 55 4.25 4.87 -1.31
N ALA A 56 3.00 5.31 -1.33
CA ALA A 56 2.09 5.22 -0.18
C ALA A 56 1.10 4.04 -0.24
N THR A 57 0.92 3.44 -1.42
CA THR A 57 -0.01 2.30 -1.63
C THR A 57 0.58 1.36 -2.66
N GLY A 58 0.44 0.05 -2.47
CA GLY A 58 0.88 -0.95 -3.44
C GLY A 58 0.11 -0.85 -4.76
N GLY A 59 -1.21 -0.69 -4.68
CA GLY A 59 -2.08 -0.54 -5.83
C GLY A 59 -3.32 0.28 -5.52
N VAL A 60 -4.05 0.64 -6.56
CA VAL A 60 -5.38 1.25 -6.49
C VAL A 60 -6.09 1.11 -7.83
N ILE A 61 -7.36 0.73 -7.78
CA ILE A 61 -8.26 0.81 -8.92
C ILE A 61 -9.11 2.08 -8.86
N THR A 62 -9.30 2.71 -10.02
CA THR A 62 -10.29 3.77 -10.23
C THR A 62 -11.29 3.25 -11.25
N TYR A 63 -12.55 3.19 -10.84
CA TYR A 63 -13.63 2.71 -11.71
C TYR A 63 -14.02 3.78 -12.72
N GLY A 64 -14.35 3.34 -13.92
CA GLY A 64 -14.80 4.21 -15.03
C GLY A 64 -14.63 3.51 -16.38
N PRO A 65 -15.12 4.09 -17.48
CA PRO A 65 -14.78 3.68 -18.83
C PRO A 65 -13.59 4.49 -19.39
N PRO A 66 -12.37 3.95 -19.51
CA PRO A 66 -11.89 2.65 -19.01
C PRO A 66 -11.57 2.67 -17.50
N HIS A 67 -11.54 1.50 -16.86
CA HIS A 67 -10.97 1.37 -15.52
C HIS A 67 -9.48 1.73 -15.55
N VAL A 68 -8.96 2.26 -14.43
CA VAL A 68 -7.53 2.55 -14.32
C VAL A 68 -6.97 1.84 -13.10
N ILE A 69 -6.10 0.87 -13.34
CA ILE A 69 -5.37 0.14 -12.30
C ILE A 69 -3.96 0.72 -12.21
N ARG A 70 -3.61 1.25 -11.05
CA ARG A 70 -2.27 1.78 -10.77
C ARG A 70 -1.56 0.85 -9.81
N VAL A 71 -0.36 0.40 -10.18
CA VAL A 71 0.50 -0.47 -9.38
C VAL A 71 1.79 0.29 -9.06
N SER A 72 2.30 0.14 -7.85
CA SER A 72 3.55 0.81 -7.45
C SER A 72 4.74 0.19 -8.16
N SER A 73 5.59 1.03 -8.77
CA SER A 73 6.87 0.61 -9.38
C SER A 73 7.94 0.23 -8.34
N HIS A 74 7.73 0.54 -7.07
CA HIS A 74 8.67 0.26 -5.98
C HIS A 74 8.51 -1.14 -5.38
N MET A 75 7.70 -1.99 -5.98
CA MET A 75 7.47 -3.36 -5.55
C MET A 75 8.25 -4.32 -6.44
N SER A 76 8.54 -5.53 -5.94
CA SER A 76 9.07 -6.62 -6.75
C SER A 76 8.11 -6.97 -7.90
N ALA A 77 8.59 -7.65 -8.93
CA ALA A 77 7.74 -8.10 -10.04
C ALA A 77 6.60 -9.02 -9.53
N GLU A 78 6.91 -9.90 -8.59
CA GLU A 78 5.92 -10.78 -7.96
C GLU A 78 4.86 -10.00 -7.18
N ASP A 79 5.27 -9.04 -6.34
CA ASP A 79 4.34 -8.22 -5.57
C ASP A 79 3.48 -7.31 -6.46
N ARG A 80 4.04 -6.83 -7.60
CA ARG A 80 3.25 -6.10 -8.61
C ARG A 80 2.17 -6.99 -9.22
N LEU A 81 2.51 -8.24 -9.55
CA LEU A 81 1.54 -9.20 -10.06
C LEU A 81 0.45 -9.49 -9.02
N GLN A 82 0.81 -9.79 -7.79
CA GLN A 82 -0.14 -10.00 -6.70
C GLN A 82 -1.05 -8.78 -6.47
N THR A 83 -0.49 -7.58 -6.59
CA THR A 83 -1.24 -6.33 -6.52
C THR A 83 -2.20 -6.19 -7.69
N LEU A 84 -1.76 -6.49 -8.92
CA LEU A 84 -2.64 -6.48 -10.10
C LEU A 84 -3.82 -7.42 -9.91
N LEU A 85 -3.58 -8.66 -9.48
CA LEU A 85 -4.63 -9.65 -9.22
C LEU A 85 -5.62 -9.15 -8.16
N HIS A 86 -5.13 -8.51 -7.11
CA HIS A 86 -5.95 -7.90 -6.07
C HIS A 86 -6.86 -6.79 -6.62
N GLU A 87 -6.31 -5.85 -7.39
CA GLU A 87 -7.09 -4.76 -8.00
C GLU A 87 -8.05 -5.30 -9.08
N THR A 88 -7.67 -6.38 -9.78
CA THR A 88 -8.57 -7.08 -10.73
C THR A 88 -9.74 -7.73 -9.99
N ALA A 89 -9.54 -8.29 -8.80
CA ALA A 89 -10.64 -8.81 -7.98
C ALA A 89 -11.66 -7.71 -7.64
N HIS A 90 -11.19 -6.49 -7.33
CA HIS A 90 -12.07 -5.33 -7.15
C HIS A 90 -12.84 -4.99 -8.44
N ALA A 91 -12.18 -5.04 -9.62
CA ALA A 91 -12.85 -4.81 -10.90
C ALA A 91 -13.96 -5.83 -11.14
N ILE A 92 -13.70 -7.13 -10.90
CA ILE A 92 -14.69 -8.20 -11.04
C ILE A 92 -15.88 -7.96 -10.11
N CYS A 93 -15.62 -7.60 -8.86
CA CYS A 93 -16.68 -7.28 -7.90
C CYS A 93 -17.54 -6.12 -8.38
N PHE A 94 -16.90 -5.05 -8.88
CA PHE A 94 -17.60 -3.88 -9.39
C PHE A 94 -18.46 -4.21 -10.61
N VAL A 95 -17.93 -4.96 -11.58
CA VAL A 95 -18.68 -5.34 -12.78
C VAL A 95 -19.86 -6.26 -12.44
N ARG A 96 -19.70 -7.17 -11.47
CA ARG A 96 -20.77 -8.13 -11.11
C ARG A 96 -21.86 -7.55 -10.25
N TRP A 97 -21.52 -6.62 -9.36
CA TRP A 97 -22.48 -6.13 -8.35
C TRP A 97 -22.71 -4.62 -8.39
N GLY A 98 -22.04 -3.89 -9.28
CA GLY A 98 -22.24 -2.45 -9.45
C GLY A 98 -21.71 -1.58 -8.30
N ILE A 99 -21.01 -2.16 -7.34
CA ILE A 99 -20.52 -1.47 -6.15
C ILE A 99 -19.01 -1.61 -5.99
N ALA A 100 -18.36 -0.54 -5.52
CA ALA A 100 -16.96 -0.56 -5.13
C ALA A 100 -16.81 -1.35 -3.83
N GLU A 101 -16.70 -2.66 -3.96
CA GLU A 101 -16.61 -3.59 -2.82
C GLU A 101 -15.28 -3.40 -2.07
N GLY A 102 -15.35 -3.34 -0.74
CA GLY A 102 -14.17 -3.47 0.12
C GLY A 102 -13.68 -4.92 0.17
N HIS A 103 -12.85 -5.24 1.16
CA HIS A 103 -12.32 -6.60 1.35
C HIS A 103 -13.34 -7.51 2.07
N SER A 104 -14.53 -7.63 1.50
CA SER A 104 -15.62 -8.48 1.98
C SER A 104 -15.37 -9.96 1.72
N PRO A 105 -16.18 -10.88 2.25
CA PRO A 105 -16.13 -12.30 1.90
C PRO A 105 -16.27 -12.56 0.39
N ARG A 106 -17.10 -11.77 -0.31
CA ARG A 106 -17.25 -11.87 -1.78
C ARG A 106 -15.97 -11.52 -2.50
N PHE A 107 -15.35 -10.40 -2.12
CA PHE A 107 -14.05 -10.00 -2.65
C PHE A 107 -13.01 -11.12 -2.46
N TRP A 108 -12.89 -11.67 -1.24
CA TRP A 108 -11.91 -12.71 -0.96
C TRP A 108 -12.19 -14.03 -1.69
N SER A 109 -13.45 -14.31 -1.99
CA SER A 109 -13.80 -15.46 -2.85
C SER A 109 -13.23 -15.28 -4.25
N ILE A 110 -13.38 -14.11 -4.85
CA ILE A 110 -12.82 -13.79 -6.17
C ILE A 110 -11.29 -13.74 -6.12
N ALA A 111 -10.72 -13.02 -5.17
CA ALA A 111 -9.27 -12.87 -5.04
C ALA A 111 -8.55 -14.22 -4.95
N ARG A 112 -9.09 -15.17 -4.19
CA ARG A 112 -8.55 -16.55 -4.13
C ARG A 112 -8.62 -17.29 -5.46
N LYS A 113 -9.70 -17.13 -6.23
CA LYS A 113 -9.82 -17.71 -7.57
C LYS A 113 -8.79 -17.16 -8.55
N LEU A 114 -8.40 -15.91 -8.38
CA LEU A 114 -7.34 -15.27 -9.16
C LEU A 114 -5.93 -15.66 -8.69
N GLY A 115 -5.79 -16.42 -7.62
CA GLY A 115 -4.49 -16.80 -7.07
C GLY A 115 -3.84 -15.72 -6.19
N VAL A 116 -4.64 -14.81 -5.62
CA VAL A 116 -4.12 -13.86 -4.61
C VAL A 116 -3.77 -14.63 -3.34
N ALA A 117 -2.49 -14.85 -3.11
CA ALA A 117 -1.99 -15.67 -2.02
C ALA A 117 -2.10 -14.99 -0.65
N ARG A 118 -2.16 -13.65 -0.59
CA ARG A 118 -2.10 -12.88 0.65
C ARG A 118 -3.24 -11.89 0.78
N LYS A 119 -3.69 -11.65 2.01
CA LYS A 119 -4.74 -10.65 2.32
C LYS A 119 -4.32 -9.21 1.99
N ALA A 120 -3.04 -8.93 1.91
CA ALA A 120 -2.47 -7.68 1.41
C ALA A 120 -1.10 -7.98 0.82
N ALA A 121 -0.67 -7.21 -0.20
CA ALA A 121 0.73 -7.23 -0.61
C ALA A 121 1.62 -6.94 0.61
N PRO A 122 2.75 -7.64 0.77
CA PRO A 122 3.65 -7.36 1.87
C PRO A 122 4.06 -5.90 1.79
N GLU A 123 3.89 -5.19 2.89
CA GLU A 123 4.37 -3.83 2.96
C GLU A 123 5.89 -3.89 2.95
N THR A 124 6.50 -3.45 1.87
CA THR A 124 7.96 -3.34 1.80
C THR A 124 8.44 -2.38 2.89
N GLU A 125 9.62 -2.59 3.44
CA GLU A 125 10.24 -1.69 4.42
C GLU A 125 10.25 -0.24 3.93
N ARG A 126 10.48 -0.04 2.63
CA ARG A 126 10.43 1.27 1.98
C ARG A 126 9.03 1.89 2.03
N LEU A 127 7.97 1.14 1.70
CA LEU A 127 6.59 1.63 1.80
C LEU A 127 6.23 1.96 3.25
N ARG A 128 6.67 1.13 4.19
CA ARG A 128 6.49 1.37 5.62
C ARG A 128 7.13 2.68 6.05
N ARG A 129 8.41 2.92 5.71
CA ARG A 129 9.12 4.17 6.04
C ARG A 129 8.44 5.40 5.43
N VAL A 130 8.00 5.32 4.18
CA VAL A 130 7.29 6.44 3.54
C VAL A 130 5.94 6.69 4.21
N ARG A 131 5.21 5.65 4.58
CA ARG A 131 3.95 5.78 5.32
C ARG A 131 4.19 6.42 6.68
N GLU A 132 5.21 5.99 7.41
CA GLU A 132 5.59 6.55 8.70
C GLU A 132 6.02 8.01 8.59
N ALA A 133 6.84 8.35 7.58
CA ALA A 133 7.26 9.73 7.32
C ALA A 133 6.08 10.67 6.98
N ASN A 134 5.06 10.16 6.29
CA ASN A 134 3.85 10.90 5.92
C ASN A 134 2.75 10.85 6.98
N ALA A 135 2.96 10.14 8.08
CA ALA A 135 1.97 10.03 9.13
C ALA A 135 1.84 11.35 9.91
N ARG A 136 0.60 11.83 10.03
CA ARG A 136 0.26 13.04 10.80
C ARG A 136 -0.32 12.72 12.18
N TYR A 137 -0.80 11.48 12.35
CA TYR A 137 -1.49 11.02 13.53
C TYR A 137 -0.84 9.73 14.01
N ALA A 138 -0.56 9.65 15.30
CA ALA A 138 -0.15 8.41 15.96
C ALA A 138 -1.18 8.06 17.03
N TYR A 139 -1.47 6.79 17.15
CA TYR A 139 -2.37 6.23 18.15
C TYR A 139 -1.64 5.16 18.91
N ARG A 140 -1.86 5.10 20.22
CA ARG A 140 -1.31 4.06 21.10
C ARG A 140 -2.45 3.35 21.81
N CYS A 141 -2.31 2.04 21.99
CA CYS A 141 -3.20 1.27 22.83
C CYS A 141 -2.69 1.29 24.28
N PRO A 142 -3.49 1.72 25.26
CA PRO A 142 -3.07 1.67 26.67
C PRO A 142 -2.99 0.24 27.22
N GLY A 143 -3.69 -0.71 26.59
CA GLY A 143 -3.74 -2.10 27.06
C GLY A 143 -2.59 -2.99 26.58
N CYS A 144 -2.08 -2.79 25.36
CA CYS A 144 -1.00 -3.61 24.78
C CYS A 144 0.16 -2.77 24.21
N THR A 145 0.19 -1.49 24.45
CA THR A 145 1.22 -0.53 24.01
C THR A 145 1.45 -0.45 22.49
N ALA A 146 0.74 -1.23 21.69
CA ALA A 146 0.85 -1.20 20.23
C ALA A 146 0.57 0.21 19.68
N GLU A 147 1.33 0.61 18.68
CA GLU A 147 1.22 1.93 18.03
C GLU A 147 0.79 1.82 16.57
N TRP A 148 0.00 2.79 16.13
CA TRP A 148 -0.44 2.93 14.74
C TRP A 148 -0.21 4.36 14.27
N THR A 149 0.34 4.50 13.08
CA THR A 149 0.53 5.81 12.45
C THR A 149 -0.39 5.94 11.23
N ARG A 150 -0.96 7.15 11.03
CA ARG A 150 -1.89 7.41 9.93
C ARG A 150 -1.73 8.82 9.35
N ARG A 151 -2.04 8.96 8.07
CA ARG A 151 -2.10 10.27 7.41
C ARG A 151 -3.37 11.05 7.76
N ARG A 152 -4.49 10.33 7.98
CA ARG A 152 -5.80 10.91 8.36
C ARG A 152 -6.21 10.37 9.72
N PRO A 153 -6.92 11.16 10.53
CA PRO A 153 -7.41 10.68 11.81
C PRO A 153 -8.44 9.55 11.62
N PHE A 154 -8.67 8.76 12.66
CA PHE A 154 -9.86 7.94 12.70
C PHE A 154 -11.09 8.85 12.82
N GLY A 155 -12.10 8.63 11.98
CA GLY A 155 -13.36 9.40 12.03
C GLY A 155 -14.21 9.13 13.28
N ARG A 156 -13.94 8.00 13.97
CA ARG A 156 -14.59 7.60 15.23
C ARG A 156 -13.55 7.00 16.16
N ALA A 157 -13.86 6.97 17.46
CA ALA A 157 -13.05 6.23 18.43
C ALA A 157 -12.91 4.76 18.00
N ARG A 158 -11.69 4.24 18.04
CA ARG A 158 -11.38 2.86 17.63
C ARG A 158 -10.88 2.06 18.82
N LEU A 159 -11.32 0.81 18.88
CA LEU A 159 -10.78 -0.18 19.79
C LEU A 159 -9.52 -0.82 19.17
N CYS A 160 -8.63 -1.26 20.03
CA CYS A 160 -7.49 -2.05 19.64
C CYS A 160 -7.93 -3.47 19.30
N ALA A 161 -7.80 -3.87 18.03
CA ALA A 161 -8.25 -5.20 17.58
C ALA A 161 -7.55 -6.37 18.32
N SER A 162 -6.31 -6.20 18.75
CA SER A 162 -5.61 -7.22 19.53
C SER A 162 -6.18 -7.36 20.93
N CYS A 163 -6.45 -6.24 21.61
CA CYS A 163 -7.07 -6.26 22.93
C CYS A 163 -8.53 -6.72 22.89
N GLU A 164 -9.26 -6.33 21.84
CA GLU A 164 -10.65 -6.76 21.62
C GLU A 164 -10.73 -8.29 21.47
N ARG A 165 -9.87 -8.87 20.63
CA ARG A 165 -9.77 -10.34 20.48
C ARG A 165 -9.33 -11.06 21.75
N ALA A 166 -8.57 -10.40 22.61
CA ALA A 166 -8.14 -10.93 23.90
C ALA A 166 -9.19 -10.73 25.03
N GLY A 167 -10.42 -10.28 24.70
CA GLY A 167 -11.49 -10.03 25.68
C GLY A 167 -11.25 -8.83 26.61
N ARG A 168 -10.26 -7.99 26.31
CA ARG A 168 -9.90 -6.80 27.11
C ARG A 168 -9.93 -5.54 26.23
N PRO A 169 -11.11 -5.10 25.76
CA PRO A 169 -11.23 -4.00 24.81
C PRO A 169 -10.59 -2.73 25.38
N ALA A 170 -9.64 -2.16 24.64
CA ALA A 170 -8.96 -0.93 24.99
C ALA A 170 -9.13 0.09 23.85
N ARG A 171 -9.53 1.32 24.20
CA ARG A 171 -9.70 2.41 23.23
C ARG A 171 -8.33 2.99 22.87
N LEU A 172 -8.10 3.20 21.56
CA LEU A 172 -6.88 3.83 21.08
C LEU A 172 -6.82 5.30 21.50
N ILE A 173 -5.68 5.71 22.05
CA ILE A 173 -5.40 7.08 22.45
C ILE A 173 -4.61 7.76 21.35
N LEU A 174 -5.04 8.97 20.96
CA LEU A 174 -4.32 9.80 20.00
C LEU A 174 -3.07 10.37 20.64
N VAL A 175 -1.91 10.01 20.11
CA VAL A 175 -0.61 10.58 20.45
C VAL A 175 -0.19 11.51 19.32
N ARG A 176 -0.17 12.83 19.58
CA ARG A 176 0.20 13.82 18.56
C ARG A 176 1.68 13.66 18.19
N ARG A 177 1.97 13.40 16.89
CA ARG A 177 3.33 13.56 16.38
C ARG A 177 3.65 15.05 16.22
N PRO A 178 4.85 15.51 16.61
CA PRO A 178 5.31 16.84 16.22
C PRO A 178 5.31 16.90 14.69
N LYS A 179 4.79 17.99 14.13
CA LYS A 179 4.85 18.25 12.68
C LYS A 179 6.32 18.23 12.27
N PRO A 180 6.73 17.40 11.29
CA PRO A 180 8.06 17.56 10.73
C PRO A 180 8.20 19.02 10.27
N ALA A 181 9.29 19.66 10.67
CA ALA A 181 9.56 21.03 10.26
C ALA A 181 9.45 21.08 8.73
N ARG A 182 8.54 21.93 8.22
CA ARG A 182 8.44 22.16 6.78
C ARG A 182 9.81 22.66 6.33
N ARG A 183 10.57 21.84 5.64
CA ARG A 183 11.67 22.34 4.81
C ARG A 183 11.02 23.30 3.83
N ARG A 184 11.14 24.58 4.11
CA ARG A 184 10.86 25.61 3.11
C ARG A 184 11.82 25.30 1.98
N ALA A 185 11.28 24.79 0.86
CA ALA A 185 12.02 24.78 -0.39
C ALA A 185 12.42 26.24 -0.62
N ALA A 186 13.71 26.52 -0.52
CA ALA A 186 14.23 27.81 -0.93
C ALA A 186 14.03 27.86 -2.45
N TRP A 187 12.98 28.52 -2.87
CA TRP A 187 12.84 28.96 -4.26
C TRP A 187 13.93 30.00 -4.45
N LYS A 188 15.05 29.57 -5.02
CA LYS A 188 16.02 30.51 -5.58
C LYS A 188 15.37 31.09 -6.85
N ARG A 189 15.16 32.39 -6.80
CA ARG A 189 14.87 33.21 -7.99
C ARG A 189 16.09 33.25 -8.88
#